data_7a0c71e2aae707ff89ab9b922c1c7810
#
_entry.id   7a0c71e2aae707ff89ab9b922c1c7810
#
_cell.length_a   1.000
_cell.length_b   1.000
_cell.length_c   1.000
_cell.angle_alpha   90.00
_cell.angle_beta   90.00
_cell.angle_gamma   90.00
#
_symmetry.space_group_name_H-M   'P 1'
#
loop_
_entity.id
_entity.type
_entity.pdbx_description
1 polymer ?
#
loop_
_entity_poly.entity_id
_entity_poly.type
_entity_poly.pdbx_seq_one_letter_code
_entity_poly.pdbx_strand_id
1 'polypeptide(L)'
;MESGAYNDGKTSKTEWLEKKLGWKGLLIQSDTRHYFSLRRHNRVRSQAVHACLSSMPYPKEITFHQENEVKINSIQANSVIEDPDWFTTRIKCFPLFSLLLAMNVTNIDYLSLESAGTELQVLETIPFERVKIEVIGVHLTASDAERDTIKKFLATKKYTFMQSFNSTYIFMMNRVKI
;
A
#
# COMPACT_ATOMS: atom_id res chain seq x y z
N MET A 1 -2.88 -6.79 -5.56
CA MET A 1 -3.04 -6.21 -4.23
C MET A 1 -2.79 -4.72 -4.31
N GLU A 2 -3.57 -3.90 -3.60
CA GLU A 2 -3.42 -2.44 -3.65
C GLU A 2 -3.56 -1.85 -2.25
N SER A 3 -2.53 -1.12 -1.80
CA SER A 3 -2.57 -0.26 -0.62
C SER A 3 -2.78 1.18 -1.07
N GLY A 4 -3.65 1.92 -0.38
CA GLY A 4 -4.06 3.27 -0.76
C GLY A 4 -5.08 3.29 -1.91
N ALA A 5 -5.89 2.24 -2.05
CA ALA A 5 -6.93 2.21 -3.07
C ALA A 5 -7.94 3.35 -2.88
N TYR A 6 -8.19 4.10 -3.93
CA TYR A 6 -9.12 5.25 -3.93
C TYR A 6 -8.72 6.37 -2.94
N ASN A 7 -7.42 6.64 -2.77
CA ASN A 7 -6.95 7.74 -1.91
C ASN A 7 -7.49 9.12 -2.32
N ASP A 8 -7.81 9.29 -3.59
CA ASP A 8 -8.47 10.49 -4.13
C ASP A 8 -10.00 10.36 -4.14
N GLY A 9 -10.55 9.28 -3.58
CA GLY A 9 -11.97 8.95 -3.60
C GLY A 9 -12.51 8.49 -4.96
N LYS A 10 -11.70 8.43 -6.01
CA LYS A 10 -12.15 8.20 -7.40
C LYS A 10 -11.40 7.09 -8.11
N THR A 11 -10.07 6.97 -7.90
CA THR A 11 -9.22 6.10 -8.72
C THR A 11 -8.63 4.94 -7.95
N SER A 12 -8.50 3.81 -8.62
CA SER A 12 -7.77 2.63 -8.16
C SER A 12 -6.90 2.10 -9.28
N LYS A 13 -5.64 1.85 -8.96
CA LYS A 13 -4.64 1.36 -9.93
C LYS A 13 -4.91 -0.06 -10.40
N THR A 14 -5.74 -0.82 -9.65
CA THR A 14 -6.06 -2.22 -9.97
C THR A 14 -7.52 -2.43 -10.44
N GLU A 15 -8.34 -1.39 -10.49
CA GLU A 15 -9.74 -1.51 -10.87
C GLU A 15 -9.91 -2.03 -12.31
N TRP A 16 -9.11 -1.50 -13.24
CA TRP A 16 -9.13 -1.95 -14.62
C TRP A 16 -8.74 -3.43 -14.75
N LEU A 17 -7.72 -3.88 -13.99
CA LEU A 17 -7.29 -5.29 -13.99
C LEU A 17 -8.42 -6.21 -13.53
N GLU A 18 -9.18 -5.81 -12.50
CA GLU A 18 -10.34 -6.58 -12.05
C GLU A 18 -11.47 -6.59 -13.07
N LYS A 19 -11.89 -5.39 -13.53
CA LYS A 19 -13.07 -5.25 -14.40
C LYS A 19 -12.87 -5.82 -15.81
N LYS A 20 -11.67 -5.70 -16.37
CA LYS A 20 -11.38 -6.13 -17.74
C LYS A 20 -10.69 -7.48 -17.84
N LEU A 21 -9.83 -7.81 -16.90
CA LEU A 21 -9.04 -9.05 -16.93
C LEU A 21 -9.49 -10.08 -15.89
N GLY A 22 -10.49 -9.76 -15.07
CA GLY A 22 -11.05 -10.69 -14.09
C GLY A 22 -10.13 -10.99 -12.90
N TRP A 23 -9.15 -10.13 -12.64
CA TRP A 23 -8.21 -10.32 -11.54
C TRP A 23 -8.93 -10.31 -10.19
N LYS A 24 -8.38 -11.05 -9.24
CA LYS A 24 -8.81 -11.04 -7.83
C LYS A 24 -7.83 -10.21 -7.01
N GLY A 25 -8.30 -9.58 -5.94
CA GLY A 25 -7.44 -8.69 -5.18
C GLY A 25 -7.77 -8.50 -3.72
N LEU A 26 -6.81 -7.87 -3.03
CA LEU A 26 -6.99 -7.29 -1.71
C LEU A 26 -6.74 -5.78 -1.83
N LEU A 27 -7.69 -5.01 -1.34
CA LEU A 27 -7.67 -3.55 -1.32
C LEU A 27 -7.56 -3.10 0.14
N ILE A 28 -6.52 -2.35 0.46
CA ILE A 28 -6.25 -1.87 1.81
C ILE A 28 -6.42 -0.35 1.79
N GLN A 29 -7.27 0.13 2.69
CA GLN A 29 -7.52 1.56 2.82
C GLN A 29 -7.61 1.95 4.29
N SER A 30 -6.77 2.89 4.70
CA SER A 30 -6.68 3.36 6.09
C SER A 30 -7.64 4.52 6.38
N ASP A 31 -7.89 5.39 5.40
CA ASP A 31 -8.85 6.47 5.57
C ASP A 31 -10.27 5.93 5.59
N THR A 32 -11.01 6.22 6.65
CA THR A 32 -12.39 5.76 6.87
C THR A 32 -13.33 6.19 5.75
N ARG A 33 -13.21 7.44 5.29
CA ARG A 33 -14.08 8.00 4.23
C ARG A 33 -13.78 7.32 2.89
N HIS A 34 -12.51 7.15 2.56
CA HIS A 34 -12.07 6.48 1.35
C HIS A 34 -12.41 4.99 1.38
N TYR A 35 -12.33 4.34 2.56
CA TYR A 35 -12.77 2.97 2.71
C TYR A 35 -14.27 2.79 2.43
N PHE A 36 -15.13 3.68 2.95
CA PHE A 36 -16.55 3.65 2.63
C PHE A 36 -16.84 3.98 1.17
N SER A 37 -16.07 4.89 0.57
CA SER A 37 -16.14 5.17 -0.87
C SER A 37 -15.74 3.94 -1.67
N LEU A 38 -14.62 3.30 -1.34
CA LEU A 38 -14.15 2.07 -1.97
C LEU A 38 -15.22 0.98 -2.00
N ARG A 39 -15.96 0.80 -0.90
CA ARG A 39 -17.05 -0.19 -0.86
C ARG A 39 -18.19 0.10 -1.84
N ARG A 40 -18.41 1.36 -2.21
CA ARG A 40 -19.44 1.77 -3.20
C ARG A 40 -19.01 1.45 -4.65
N HIS A 41 -17.72 1.29 -4.92
CA HIS A 41 -17.21 0.97 -6.27
C HIS A 41 -17.52 -0.47 -6.72
N ASN A 42 -18.17 -1.26 -5.88
CA ASN A 42 -18.62 -2.63 -6.19
C ASN A 42 -17.54 -3.51 -6.82
N ARG A 43 -16.40 -3.60 -6.12
CA ARG A 43 -15.26 -4.45 -6.49
C ARG A 43 -15.57 -5.91 -6.14
N VAL A 44 -16.26 -6.61 -7.04
CA VAL A 44 -16.84 -7.95 -6.78
C VAL A 44 -15.81 -9.07 -6.67
N ARG A 45 -14.59 -8.88 -7.21
CA ARG A 45 -13.51 -9.87 -7.18
C ARG A 45 -12.40 -9.52 -6.19
N SER A 46 -12.53 -8.40 -5.49
CA SER A 46 -11.56 -7.94 -4.51
C SER A 46 -12.19 -7.81 -3.14
N GLN A 47 -11.43 -8.20 -2.11
CA GLN A 47 -11.79 -7.96 -0.72
C GLN A 47 -11.23 -6.60 -0.28
N ALA A 48 -12.02 -5.85 0.46
CA ALA A 48 -11.63 -4.56 1.02
C ALA A 48 -11.37 -4.70 2.52
N VAL A 49 -10.24 -4.17 2.99
CA VAL A 49 -9.88 -4.16 4.41
C VAL A 49 -9.65 -2.72 4.85
N HIS A 50 -10.34 -2.32 5.94
CA HIS A 50 -10.09 -1.05 6.61
C HIS A 50 -8.90 -1.20 7.56
N ALA A 51 -7.72 -0.95 7.03
CA ALA A 51 -6.45 -1.12 7.73
C ALA A 51 -5.35 -0.30 7.04
N CYS A 52 -4.17 -0.25 7.66
CA CYS A 52 -2.94 0.21 7.03
C CYS A 52 -1.89 -0.92 6.98
N LEU A 53 -0.86 -0.73 6.18
CA LEU A 53 0.32 -1.59 6.22
C LEU A 53 1.24 -1.14 7.36
N SER A 54 1.68 -2.09 8.18
CA SER A 54 2.63 -1.83 9.25
C SER A 54 4.04 -1.64 8.68
N SER A 55 4.72 -0.60 9.15
CA SER A 55 6.16 -0.41 8.94
C SER A 55 7.04 -1.24 9.87
N MET A 56 6.42 -2.10 10.68
CA MET A 56 7.08 -3.00 11.63
C MET A 56 6.67 -4.46 11.33
N PRO A 57 7.49 -5.45 11.70
CA PRO A 57 7.17 -6.87 11.44
C PRO A 57 6.06 -7.44 12.34
N TYR A 58 5.34 -6.58 13.05
CA TYR A 58 4.22 -6.92 13.92
C TYR A 58 3.05 -5.94 13.72
N PRO A 59 1.83 -6.34 14.06
CA PRO A 59 0.67 -5.46 14.04
C PRO A 59 0.84 -4.32 15.04
N LYS A 60 0.40 -3.12 14.65
CA LYS A 60 0.34 -1.95 15.53
C LYS A 60 -0.95 -1.17 15.30
N GLU A 61 -1.29 -0.34 16.24
CA GLU A 61 -2.37 0.63 16.11
C GLU A 61 -1.78 2.03 15.94
N ILE A 62 -2.33 2.80 15.05
CA ILE A 62 -1.94 4.19 14.84
C ILE A 62 -3.15 5.10 14.98
N THR A 63 -2.92 6.33 15.39
CA THR A 63 -3.92 7.39 15.36
C THR A 63 -3.80 8.11 14.03
N PHE A 64 -4.87 8.15 13.29
CA PHE A 64 -4.97 8.81 11.99
C PHE A 64 -5.68 10.15 12.20
N HIS A 65 -5.02 11.25 11.83
CA HIS A 65 -5.60 12.58 11.87
C HIS A 65 -6.16 12.90 10.49
N GLN A 66 -7.45 13.22 10.43
CA GLN A 66 -8.11 13.65 9.20
C GLN A 66 -8.36 15.14 9.25
N GLU A 67 -7.78 15.89 8.34
CA GLU A 67 -8.18 17.26 8.07
C GLU A 67 -9.49 17.29 7.30
N ASN A 68 -10.32 18.32 7.54
CA ASN A 68 -11.59 18.50 6.81
C ASN A 68 -11.39 18.75 5.30
N GLU A 69 -10.22 19.18 4.90
CA GLU A 69 -9.81 19.22 3.49
C GLU A 69 -8.85 18.07 3.20
N VAL A 70 -9.17 17.28 2.23
CA VAL A 70 -8.61 16.05 1.62
C VAL A 70 -7.05 15.94 1.58
N LYS A 71 -6.33 16.46 2.56
CA LYS A 71 -4.89 16.26 2.71
C LYS A 71 -4.64 15.30 3.87
N ILE A 72 -4.22 14.10 3.53
CA ILE A 72 -3.68 13.14 4.50
C ILE A 72 -2.34 13.72 4.97
N ASN A 73 -2.33 14.36 6.13
CA ASN A 73 -1.08 14.76 6.77
C ASN A 73 -0.59 13.61 7.65
N SER A 74 0.58 13.15 7.32
CA SER A 74 1.53 12.31 8.07
C SER A 74 1.01 11.53 9.29
N ILE A 75 1.32 10.26 9.28
CA ILE A 75 1.23 9.36 10.43
C ILE A 75 2.16 9.89 11.53
N GLN A 76 1.64 10.66 12.48
CA GLN A 76 2.37 11.02 13.69
C GLN A 76 1.95 10.08 14.83
N ALA A 77 2.90 9.29 15.29
CA ALA A 77 2.75 8.54 16.54
C ALA A 77 2.83 9.54 17.71
N ASN A 78 1.82 9.51 18.58
CA ASN A 78 1.85 10.06 19.95
C ASN A 78 1.70 11.58 20.18
N SER A 79 1.08 12.37 19.33
CA SER A 79 0.65 13.70 19.75
C SER A 79 -0.88 13.79 19.78
N VAL A 80 -1.44 14.00 20.95
CA VAL A 80 -2.84 14.41 21.13
C VAL A 80 -2.88 15.92 20.90
N ILE A 81 -3.36 16.33 19.74
CA ILE A 81 -3.65 17.74 19.48
C ILE A 81 -5.16 17.90 19.68
N GLU A 82 -5.55 18.64 20.70
CA GLU A 82 -6.93 19.04 20.94
C GLU A 82 -7.30 20.21 20.01
N ASP A 83 -7.57 19.91 18.74
CA ASP A 83 -8.16 20.83 17.80
C ASP A 83 -9.57 20.35 17.46
N PRO A 84 -10.64 21.13 17.70
CA PRO A 84 -12.04 20.70 17.51
C PRO A 84 -12.41 20.38 16.07
N ASP A 85 -11.59 20.76 15.09
CA ASP A 85 -11.83 20.51 13.67
C ASP A 85 -11.17 19.22 13.14
N TRP A 86 -10.52 18.44 14.02
CA TRP A 86 -9.80 17.20 13.62
C TRP A 86 -10.55 15.95 14.06
N PHE A 87 -10.85 15.11 13.10
CA PHE A 87 -11.32 13.77 13.41
C PHE A 87 -10.14 12.83 13.59
N THR A 88 -10.02 12.22 14.75
CA THR A 88 -9.03 11.20 15.03
C THR A 88 -9.66 9.82 14.92
N THR A 89 -9.05 8.93 14.15
CA THR A 89 -9.48 7.54 14.03
C THR A 89 -8.32 6.62 14.36
N ARG A 90 -8.55 5.61 15.20
CA ARG A 90 -7.57 4.56 15.43
C ARG A 90 -7.69 3.50 14.35
N ILE A 91 -6.57 3.18 13.71
CA ILE A 91 -6.50 2.20 12.64
C ILE A 91 -5.48 1.13 12.99
N LYS A 92 -5.86 -0.13 12.79
CA LYS A 92 -4.94 -1.26 12.91
C LYS A 92 -4.11 -1.39 11.64
N CYS A 93 -2.80 -1.40 11.81
CA CYS A 93 -1.83 -1.68 10.75
C CYS A 93 -1.33 -3.11 10.91
N PHE A 94 -1.26 -3.82 9.80
CA PHE A 94 -0.75 -5.19 9.76
C PHE A 94 0.45 -5.28 8.81
N PRO A 95 1.47 -6.10 9.14
CA PRO A 95 2.48 -6.46 8.15
C PRO A 95 1.79 -7.04 6.91
N LEU A 96 2.30 -6.72 5.72
CA LEU A 96 1.78 -7.26 4.48
C LEU A 96 1.67 -8.78 4.54
N PHE A 97 2.70 -9.43 5.06
CA PHE A 97 2.75 -10.89 5.17
C PHE A 97 1.63 -11.48 6.04
N SER A 98 1.24 -10.80 7.12
CA SER A 98 0.13 -11.26 7.96
C SER A 98 -1.21 -11.26 7.20
N LEU A 99 -1.45 -10.26 6.37
CA LEU A 99 -2.63 -10.21 5.52
C LEU A 99 -2.62 -11.31 4.45
N LEU A 100 -1.47 -11.59 3.87
CA LEU A 100 -1.30 -12.67 2.89
C LEU A 100 -1.54 -14.05 3.51
N LEU A 101 -1.03 -14.27 4.72
CA LEU A 101 -1.29 -15.51 5.47
C LEU A 101 -2.78 -15.70 5.75
N ALA A 102 -3.48 -14.64 6.18
CA ALA A 102 -4.92 -14.70 6.44
C ALA A 102 -5.74 -15.04 5.18
N MET A 103 -5.23 -14.72 4.01
CA MET A 103 -5.84 -15.04 2.72
C MET A 103 -5.34 -16.37 2.12
N ASN A 104 -4.38 -17.02 2.75
CA ASN A 104 -3.69 -18.20 2.22
C ASN A 104 -3.07 -17.94 0.84
N VAL A 105 -2.41 -16.78 0.67
CA VAL A 105 -1.77 -16.35 -0.58
C VAL A 105 -0.29 -16.08 -0.33
N THR A 106 0.56 -16.65 -1.19
CA THR A 106 2.01 -16.42 -1.17
C THR A 106 2.54 -15.84 -2.49
N ASN A 107 1.72 -15.85 -3.54
CA ASN A 107 2.06 -15.33 -4.86
C ASN A 107 1.19 -14.13 -5.18
N ILE A 108 1.82 -13.02 -5.55
CA ILE A 108 1.19 -11.76 -5.93
C ILE A 108 1.67 -11.39 -7.33
N ASP A 109 0.76 -11.24 -8.28
CA ASP A 109 1.12 -10.80 -9.62
C ASP A 109 1.46 -9.31 -9.65
N TYR A 110 0.71 -8.50 -8.88
CA TYR A 110 0.94 -7.05 -8.80
C TYR A 110 0.63 -6.52 -7.39
N LEU A 111 1.63 -5.87 -6.80
CA LEU A 111 1.51 -5.06 -5.59
C LEU A 111 1.58 -3.59 -5.96
N SER A 112 0.51 -2.83 -5.70
CA SER A 112 0.54 -1.37 -5.70
C SER A 112 0.66 -0.88 -4.27
N LEU A 113 1.76 -0.22 -3.97
CA LEU A 113 2.10 0.28 -2.63
C LEU A 113 2.03 1.80 -2.60
N GLU A 114 1.15 2.30 -1.74
CA GLU A 114 1.04 3.70 -1.36
C GLU A 114 0.79 3.77 0.15
N SER A 115 1.76 4.26 0.91
CA SER A 115 1.80 4.21 2.37
C SER A 115 2.25 5.52 3.01
N ALA A 116 1.97 6.65 2.36
CA ALA A 116 2.17 8.01 2.87
C ALA A 116 3.59 8.26 3.47
N GLY A 117 4.64 7.86 2.75
CA GLY A 117 6.04 8.07 3.12
C GLY A 117 6.65 6.96 3.97
N THR A 118 5.97 5.82 4.15
CA THR A 118 6.52 4.65 4.85
C THR A 118 6.75 3.44 3.93
N GLU A 119 6.85 3.69 2.62
CA GLU A 119 6.95 2.64 1.60
C GLU A 119 8.17 1.75 1.80
N LEU A 120 9.33 2.34 2.07
CA LEU A 120 10.56 1.59 2.31
C LEU A 120 10.42 0.66 3.52
N GLN A 121 9.95 1.19 4.65
CA GLN A 121 9.77 0.44 5.88
C GLN A 121 8.77 -0.71 5.70
N VAL A 122 7.69 -0.48 4.95
CA VAL A 122 6.74 -1.55 4.61
C VAL A 122 7.41 -2.62 3.75
N LEU A 123 8.18 -2.24 2.74
CA LEU A 123 8.92 -3.18 1.89
C LEU A 123 9.94 -4.01 2.69
N GLU A 124 10.60 -3.40 3.67
CA GLU A 124 11.56 -4.08 4.56
C GLU A 124 10.91 -5.16 5.43
N THR A 125 9.61 -5.05 5.74
CA THR A 125 8.87 -6.07 6.50
C THR A 125 8.45 -7.28 5.65
N ILE A 126 8.61 -7.24 4.33
CA ILE A 126 8.20 -8.32 3.43
C ILE A 126 9.25 -9.44 3.43
N PRO A 127 8.90 -10.67 3.81
CA PRO A 127 9.80 -11.82 3.68
C PRO A 127 9.83 -12.31 2.23
N PHE A 128 10.64 -11.66 1.39
CA PHE A 128 10.74 -11.94 -0.05
C PHE A 128 11.17 -13.38 -0.38
N GLU A 129 11.73 -14.11 0.58
CA GLU A 129 12.03 -15.53 0.45
C GLU A 129 10.79 -16.43 0.60
N ARG A 130 9.71 -15.92 1.18
CA ARG A 130 8.45 -16.63 1.44
C ARG A 130 7.28 -16.15 0.58
N VAL A 131 7.41 -14.95 0.03
CA VAL A 131 6.37 -14.30 -0.78
C VAL A 131 6.95 -13.96 -2.15
N LYS A 132 6.31 -14.43 -3.20
CA LYS A 132 6.66 -14.07 -4.56
C LYS A 132 5.77 -12.93 -5.03
N ILE A 133 6.39 -11.82 -5.44
CA ILE A 133 5.69 -10.67 -6.04
C ILE A 133 6.28 -10.45 -7.43
N GLU A 134 5.48 -10.60 -8.48
CA GLU A 134 6.00 -10.47 -9.85
C GLU A 134 6.31 -9.00 -10.19
N VAL A 135 5.39 -8.11 -9.86
CA VAL A 135 5.50 -6.67 -10.15
C VAL A 135 5.16 -5.85 -8.91
N ILE A 136 6.01 -4.89 -8.58
CA ILE A 136 5.80 -3.92 -7.51
C ILE A 136 5.71 -2.53 -8.12
N GLY A 137 4.59 -1.85 -7.90
CA GLY A 137 4.42 -0.43 -8.17
C GLY A 137 4.45 0.34 -6.85
N VAL A 138 5.44 1.23 -6.68
CA VAL A 138 5.58 2.05 -5.47
C VAL A 138 5.24 3.49 -5.81
N HIS A 139 4.30 4.08 -5.07
CA HIS A 139 3.98 5.49 -5.21
C HIS A 139 4.94 6.32 -4.37
N LEU A 140 5.75 7.14 -5.01
CA LEU A 140 6.81 7.91 -4.37
C LEU A 140 6.61 9.41 -4.65
N THR A 141 6.15 10.12 -3.64
CA THR A 141 6.14 11.59 -3.61
C THR A 141 7.41 12.17 -2.97
N ALA A 142 8.28 11.30 -2.53
CA ALA A 142 9.47 11.55 -1.75
C ALA A 142 10.62 12.21 -2.54
N SER A 143 11.68 12.58 -1.81
CA SER A 143 12.92 13.12 -2.36
C SER A 143 13.63 12.12 -3.29
N ASP A 144 14.53 12.61 -4.16
CA ASP A 144 15.32 11.75 -5.04
C ASP A 144 16.19 10.76 -4.24
N ALA A 145 16.68 11.15 -3.07
CA ALA A 145 17.46 10.29 -2.18
C ALA A 145 16.65 9.07 -1.68
N GLU A 146 15.39 9.27 -1.35
CA GLU A 146 14.50 8.21 -0.90
C GLU A 146 14.13 7.26 -2.04
N ARG A 147 13.89 7.81 -3.23
CA ARG A 147 13.67 7.02 -4.46
C ARG A 147 14.84 6.11 -4.77
N ASP A 148 16.06 6.63 -4.67
CA ASP A 148 17.27 5.87 -4.92
C ASP A 148 17.51 4.79 -3.84
N THR A 149 17.14 5.06 -2.59
CA THR A 149 17.19 4.07 -1.51
C THR A 149 16.24 2.89 -1.79
N ILE A 150 15.01 3.15 -2.20
CA ILE A 150 14.05 2.11 -2.56
C ILE A 150 14.51 1.31 -3.79
N LYS A 151 15.05 1.97 -4.82
CA LYS A 151 15.62 1.28 -5.98
C LYS A 151 16.76 0.33 -5.57
N LYS A 152 17.70 0.80 -4.74
CA LYS A 152 18.81 -0.01 -4.22
C LYS A 152 18.28 -1.18 -3.39
N PHE A 153 17.34 -0.93 -2.47
CA PHE A 153 16.73 -1.99 -1.66
C PHE A 153 16.09 -3.07 -2.53
N LEU A 154 15.23 -2.69 -3.48
CA LEU A 154 14.55 -3.65 -4.35
C LEU A 154 15.54 -4.39 -5.27
N ALA A 155 16.62 -3.75 -5.70
CA ALA A 155 17.69 -4.43 -6.43
C ALA A 155 18.33 -5.57 -5.62
N THR A 156 18.54 -5.39 -4.30
CA THR A 156 19.02 -6.48 -3.42
C THR A 156 18.04 -7.64 -3.33
N LYS A 157 16.74 -7.38 -3.56
CA LYS A 157 15.67 -8.39 -3.59
C LYS A 157 15.42 -8.96 -4.99
N LYS A 158 16.34 -8.73 -5.93
CA LYS A 158 16.28 -9.20 -7.33
C LYS A 158 15.15 -8.59 -8.16
N TYR A 159 14.84 -7.33 -7.92
CA TYR A 159 13.93 -6.55 -8.76
C TYR A 159 14.70 -5.56 -9.61
N THR A 160 14.26 -5.39 -10.85
CA THR A 160 14.76 -4.37 -11.77
C THR A 160 13.73 -3.25 -11.89
N PHE A 161 14.19 -2.01 -11.79
CA PHE A 161 13.38 -0.85 -12.14
C PHE A 161 13.10 -0.85 -13.65
N MET A 162 11.83 -0.75 -14.01
CA MET A 162 11.40 -0.77 -15.41
C MET A 162 11.13 0.64 -15.92
N GLN A 163 10.23 1.36 -15.27
CA GLN A 163 9.83 2.72 -15.68
C GLN A 163 9.01 3.38 -14.56
N SER A 164 8.73 4.66 -14.73
CA SER A 164 7.83 5.40 -13.85
C SER A 164 6.68 6.01 -14.64
N PHE A 165 5.50 6.04 -14.02
CA PHE A 165 4.32 6.73 -14.49
C PHE A 165 3.91 7.74 -13.43
N ASN A 166 4.05 9.03 -13.74
CA ASN A 166 3.92 10.09 -12.75
C ASN A 166 4.78 9.78 -11.50
N SER A 167 4.15 9.65 -10.33
CA SER A 167 4.81 9.32 -9.07
C SER A 167 4.86 7.81 -8.77
N THR A 168 4.45 6.93 -9.69
CA THR A 168 4.48 5.47 -9.47
C THR A 168 5.66 4.84 -10.21
N TYR A 169 6.55 4.19 -9.45
CA TYR A 169 7.75 3.51 -9.93
C TYR A 169 7.49 2.01 -10.02
N ILE A 170 7.70 1.42 -11.19
CA ILE A 170 7.42 0.01 -11.47
C ILE A 170 8.70 -0.80 -11.42
N PHE A 171 8.67 -1.85 -10.65
CA PHE A 171 9.75 -2.82 -10.50
C PHE A 171 9.24 -4.22 -10.86
N MET A 172 10.06 -4.95 -11.58
CA MET A 172 9.76 -6.33 -12.00
C MET A 172 10.77 -7.30 -11.41
N MET A 173 10.28 -8.43 -10.93
CA MET A 173 11.14 -9.49 -10.42
C MET A 173 11.98 -10.09 -11.56
N ASN A 174 13.28 -10.24 -11.31
CA ASN A 174 14.20 -10.84 -12.26
C ASN A 174 13.89 -12.35 -12.38
N ARG A 175 13.48 -12.80 -13.55
CA ARG A 175 13.35 -14.23 -13.82
C ARG A 175 14.74 -14.81 -13.99
N VAL A 176 15.11 -15.76 -13.14
CA VAL A 176 16.30 -16.56 -13.37
C VAL A 176 16.05 -17.32 -14.68
N LYS A 177 16.82 -17.05 -15.73
CA LYS A 177 16.85 -17.93 -16.91
C LYS A 177 17.47 -19.24 -16.43
N ILE A 178 16.65 -20.29 -16.34
CA ILE A 178 17.08 -21.66 -16.17
C ILE A 178 17.67 -22.15 -17.47
#